data_d8a7e31dd4cbe61ebc2e6525d7e9d186
#
_entry.id   d8a7e31dd4cbe61ebc2e6525d7e9d186
#
_cell.length_a   1.000
_cell.length_b   1.000
_cell.length_c   1.000
_cell.angle_alpha   90.00
_cell.angle_beta   90.00
_cell.angle_gamma   90.00
#
_symmetry.space_group_name_H-M   'P 1'
#
loop_
_entity.id
_entity.type
_entity.pdbx_description
1 polymer ?
#
loop_
_entity_poly.entity_id
_entity_poly.type
_entity_poly.pdbx_seq_one_letter_code
_entity_poly.pdbx_strand_id
1 'polypeptide(L)' 'MFVELVYDKRNFEGLPGAKETILNELTKRVHRIFPDADVRVKPMMTLPGINTDASKHEKEQISRAVQEMFEEAEMWLTEE' A
#
# COMPACT_ATOMS: atom_id res chain seq x y z
N MET A 1 -11.53 7.14 -8.52
CA MET A 1 -10.73 5.90 -8.36
C MET A 1 -10.40 5.68 -6.89
N PHE A 2 -10.56 4.47 -6.41
CA PHE A 2 -10.05 4.11 -5.08
C PHE A 2 -8.99 3.02 -5.21
N VAL A 3 -8.08 2.99 -4.24
CA VAL A 3 -7.07 1.93 -4.13
C VAL A 3 -7.05 1.48 -2.68
N GLU A 4 -7.35 0.22 -2.45
CA GLU A 4 -7.30 -0.36 -1.11
C GLU A 4 -6.27 -1.48 -1.10
N LEU A 5 -5.28 -1.34 -0.24
CA LEU A 5 -4.27 -2.39 -0.04
C LEU A 5 -4.67 -3.22 1.17
N VAL A 6 -4.86 -4.51 0.94
CA VAL A 6 -5.05 -5.48 2.02
C VAL A 6 -3.69 -6.12 2.28
N TYR A 7 -3.24 -6.09 3.51
CA TYR A 7 -1.96 -6.69 3.87
C TYR A 7 -2.10 -7.57 5.11
N ASP A 8 -1.18 -8.53 5.24
CA ASP A 8 -1.18 -9.43 6.39
C ASP A 8 -0.54 -8.70 7.58
N LYS A 9 -1.36 -8.35 8.57
CA LYS A 9 -0.87 -7.61 9.73
C LYS A 9 0.17 -8.36 10.55
N ARG A 10 0.24 -9.68 10.40
CA ARG A 10 1.22 -10.48 11.14
C ARG A 10 2.64 -10.18 10.70
N ASN A 11 2.82 -9.72 9.47
CA ASN A 11 4.15 -9.35 8.97
C ASN A 11 4.68 -8.08 9.61
N PHE A 12 3.83 -7.32 10.29
CA PHE A 12 4.18 -6.03 10.86
C PHE A 12 3.93 -5.95 12.35
N GLU A 13 3.77 -7.10 13.00
CA GLU A 13 3.61 -7.14 14.45
C GLU A 13 4.87 -6.61 15.10
N GLY A 14 4.69 -5.83 16.16
CA GLY A 14 5.81 -5.21 16.84
C GLY A 14 6.28 -3.89 16.24
N LEU A 15 5.64 -3.43 15.17
CA LEU A 15 5.95 -2.13 14.57
C LEU A 15 4.81 -1.15 14.86
N PRO A 16 4.94 -0.31 15.89
CA PRO A 16 3.89 0.66 16.22
C PRO A 16 3.65 1.61 15.06
N GLY A 17 2.37 1.87 14.76
CA GLY A 17 2.02 2.79 13.69
C GLY A 17 2.26 2.27 12.29
N ALA A 18 2.47 0.95 12.13
CA ALA A 18 2.72 0.38 10.80
C ALA A 18 1.61 0.70 9.82
N LYS A 19 0.35 0.67 10.26
CA LYS A 19 -0.78 0.97 9.37
C LYS A 19 -0.67 2.39 8.80
N GLU A 20 -0.37 3.36 9.65
CA GLU A 20 -0.24 4.75 9.20
C GLU A 20 0.97 4.93 8.30
N THR A 21 2.07 4.29 8.64
CA THR A 21 3.28 4.37 7.83
C THR A 21 3.05 3.78 6.44
N ILE A 22 2.40 2.63 6.37
CA ILE A 22 2.06 2.00 5.09
C ILE A 22 1.10 2.88 4.30
N LEU A 23 0.08 3.41 4.97
CA LEU A 23 -0.88 4.28 4.30
C LEU A 23 -0.22 5.52 3.73
N ASN A 24 0.65 6.17 4.49
CA ASN A 24 1.33 7.37 4.05
C ASN A 24 2.23 7.09 2.85
N GLU A 25 2.97 6.01 2.89
CA GLU A 25 3.85 5.66 1.79
C GLU A 25 3.06 5.27 0.54
N LEU A 26 2.01 4.48 0.71
CA LEU A 26 1.16 4.07 -0.40
C LEU A 26 0.49 5.28 -1.05
N THR A 27 -0.04 6.18 -0.23
CA THR A 27 -0.68 7.40 -0.71
C THR A 27 0.29 8.22 -1.55
N LYS A 28 1.50 8.40 -1.05
CA LYS A 28 2.53 9.15 -1.74
C LYS A 28 2.83 8.54 -3.12
N ARG A 29 2.96 7.23 -3.18
CA ARG A 29 3.32 6.55 -4.42
C ARG A 29 2.17 6.52 -5.42
N VAL A 30 0.95 6.26 -4.93
CA VAL A 30 -0.23 6.25 -5.80
C VAL A 30 -0.51 7.64 -6.35
N HIS A 31 -0.37 8.67 -5.55
CA HIS A 31 -0.64 10.03 -5.98
C HIS A 31 0.37 10.56 -7.00
N ARG A 32 1.51 9.93 -7.13
CA ARG A 32 2.45 10.26 -8.22
C ARG A 32 1.89 9.85 -9.58
N ILE A 33 1.03 8.83 -9.60
CA ILE A 33 0.44 8.30 -10.82
C ILE A 33 -0.99 8.80 -10.96
N PHE A 34 -1.76 8.76 -9.88
CA PHE A 34 -3.17 9.11 -9.86
C PHE A 34 -3.44 10.06 -8.70
N PRO A 35 -3.24 11.37 -8.92
CA PRO A 35 -3.31 12.34 -7.80
C PRO A 35 -4.68 12.42 -7.10
N ASP A 36 -5.75 12.02 -7.78
CA ASP A 36 -7.09 12.10 -7.21
C ASP A 36 -7.56 10.77 -6.60
N ALA A 37 -6.71 9.76 -6.55
CA ALA A 37 -7.10 8.46 -6.02
C ALA A 37 -7.33 8.52 -4.51
N ASP A 38 -8.39 7.84 -4.06
CA ASP A 38 -8.68 7.64 -2.65
C ASP A 38 -7.94 6.38 -2.20
N VAL A 39 -6.96 6.55 -1.33
CA VAL A 39 -6.05 5.47 -0.93
C VAL A 39 -6.40 4.99 0.46
N ARG A 40 -6.51 3.67 0.62
CA ARG A 40 -6.83 3.03 1.89
C ARG A 40 -5.96 1.82 2.11
N VAL A 41 -5.74 1.47 3.38
CA VAL A 41 -5.08 0.23 3.74
C VAL A 41 -5.95 -0.53 4.74
N LYS A 42 -5.91 -1.85 4.65
CA LYS A 42 -6.70 -2.71 5.52
C LYS A 42 -5.84 -3.85 6.04
N PRO A 43 -5.51 -3.83 7.34
CA PRO A 43 -4.78 -4.95 7.92
C PRO A 43 -5.71 -6.12 8.15
N MET A 44 -5.31 -7.29 7.71
CA MET A 44 -6.10 -8.51 7.86
C MET A 44 -5.18 -9.68 8.15
N MET A 45 -5.76 -10.81 8.49
CA MET A 45 -4.99 -12.05 8.69
C MET A 45 -5.21 -12.97 7.50
N THR A 46 -4.93 -12.43 6.31
CA THR A 46 -5.16 -13.14 5.06
C THR A 46 -4.08 -12.74 4.06
N LEU A 47 -4.10 -13.38 2.90
CA LEU A 47 -3.15 -13.07 1.85
C LEU A 47 -3.31 -11.62 1.39
N PRO A 48 -2.19 -10.95 1.09
CA PRO A 48 -2.26 -9.57 0.61
C PRO A 48 -2.94 -9.49 -0.75
N GLY A 49 -3.55 -8.33 -0.99
CA GLY A 49 -4.23 -8.09 -2.25
C GLY A 49 -4.51 -6.62 -2.44
N ILE A 50 -4.98 -6.29 -3.62
CA ILE A 50 -5.31 -4.91 -3.97
C ILE A 50 -6.73 -4.91 -4.50
N ASN A 51 -7.56 -4.03 -3.93
CA ASN A 51 -8.91 -3.78 -4.40
C ASN A 51 -8.94 -2.39 -5.02
N THR A 52 -9.45 -2.29 -6.23
CA THR A 52 -9.53 -1.01 -6.92
C THR A 52 -10.58 -1.08 -8.01
N ASP A 53 -11.16 0.06 -8.36
CA ASP A 53 -12.07 0.18 -9.49
C ASP A 53 -11.34 0.63 -10.77
N ALA A 54 -10.02 0.64 -10.74
CA ALA A 54 -9.20 1.04 -11.87
C ALA A 54 -9.29 0.05 -13.02
N SER A 55 -8.98 0.52 -14.23
CA SER A 55 -8.89 -0.35 -15.40
C SER A 55 -7.74 -1.33 -15.23
N LYS A 56 -7.71 -2.35 -16.10
CA LYS A 56 -6.65 -3.36 -16.03
C LYS A 56 -5.26 -2.74 -16.14
N HIS A 57 -5.08 -1.81 -17.05
CA HIS A 57 -3.80 -1.14 -17.26
C HIS A 57 -3.40 -0.32 -16.04
N GLU A 58 -4.35 0.42 -15.49
CA GLU A 58 -4.11 1.22 -14.29
C GLU A 58 -3.82 0.33 -13.09
N LYS A 59 -4.52 -0.79 -12.99
CA LYS A 59 -4.30 -1.74 -11.91
C LYS A 59 -2.88 -2.32 -11.96
N GLU A 60 -2.36 -2.56 -13.14
CA GLU A 60 -0.98 -3.03 -13.29
C GLU A 60 0.01 -1.99 -12.78
N GLN A 61 -0.24 -0.72 -13.05
CA GLN A 61 0.62 0.35 -12.54
C GLN A 61 0.56 0.42 -11.01
N ILE A 62 -0.63 0.27 -10.45
CA ILE A 62 -0.81 0.26 -8.99
C ILE A 62 -0.08 -0.93 -8.38
N SER A 63 -0.24 -2.11 -8.98
CA SER A 63 0.40 -3.34 -8.48
C SER A 63 1.91 -3.21 -8.48
N ARG A 64 2.46 -2.60 -9.52
CA ARG A 64 3.91 -2.37 -9.61
C ARG A 64 4.36 -1.40 -8.53
N ALA A 65 3.61 -0.33 -8.31
CA ALA A 65 3.95 0.64 -7.26
C ALA A 65 3.95 -0.01 -5.88
N VAL A 66 2.96 -0.86 -5.61
CA VAL A 66 2.88 -1.59 -4.34
C VAL A 66 4.05 -2.55 -4.19
N GLN A 67 4.38 -3.27 -5.25
CA GLN A 67 5.50 -4.21 -5.21
C GLN A 67 6.81 -3.48 -4.92
N GLU A 68 7.07 -2.39 -5.61
CA GLU A 68 8.29 -1.59 -5.38
C GLU A 68 8.30 -1.02 -3.97
N MET A 69 7.15 -0.60 -3.48
CA MET A 69 7.03 -0.07 -2.13
C MET A 69 7.52 -1.10 -1.10
N PHE A 70 7.05 -2.34 -1.20
CA PHE A 70 7.46 -3.37 -0.26
C PHE A 70 8.88 -3.84 -0.48
N GLU A 71 9.38 -3.80 -1.71
CA GLU A 71 10.79 -4.11 -1.97
C GLU A 71 11.72 -3.08 -1.33
N GLU A 72 11.24 -1.86 -1.16
CA GLU A 72 12.00 -0.76 -0.58
C GLU A 72 11.63 -0.51 0.89
N ALA A 73 10.99 -1.48 1.53
CA ALA A 73 10.48 -1.30 2.89
C ALA A 73 11.56 -0.87 3.88
N GLU A 74 12.80 -1.28 3.67
CA GLU A 74 13.91 -0.88 4.54
C GLU A 74 14.13 0.63 4.55
N MET A 75 13.68 1.31 3.51
CA MET A 75 13.91 2.75 3.38
C MET A 75 12.83 3.58 4.08
N TRP A 76 11.61 3.07 4.14
CA TRP A 76 10.49 3.86 4.69
C TRP A 76 9.82 3.22 5.90
N LEU A 77 10.00 1.92 6.10
CA LEU A 77 9.38 1.19 7.21
C LEU A 77 10.42 0.99 8.32
N THR A 78 11.01 2.07 8.76
CA THR A 78 12.01 2.02 9.82
C THR A 78 11.42 2.54 11.12
N GLU A 79 11.86 1.97 12.21
CA GLU A 79 11.49 2.42 13.54
C GLU A 79 12.44 3.53 13.95
N GLU A 80 11.89 4.64 14.28
CA GLU A 80 12.70 5.77 14.73
C GLU A 80 12.39 6.08 16.16
#